data_6701d21901da912603660ce3a85fa4d1
#
_entry.id   6701d21901da912603660ce3a85fa4d1
#
_cell.length_a   1.000
_cell.length_b   1.000
_cell.length_c   1.000
_cell.angle_alpha   90.00
_cell.angle_beta   90.00
_cell.angle_gamma   90.00
#
_symmetry.space_group_name_H-M   'P 1'
#
loop_
_entity.id
_entity.type
_entity.pdbx_description
1 polymer ?
#
loop_
_entity_poly.entity_id
_entity_poly.type
_entity_poly.pdbx_seq_one_letter_code
_entity_poly.pdbx_strand_id
1 'polypeptide(L)'
;NSNVEGKSDRISLDSSYLALSNDLYWLNILLGGSYTWSESSVVKSAKISELKISQFYTGAQINLLGSFWQVSLSQYINYAAIQNLLVDPPYDEVHMFKGDFSAVSRIPHWPVYGLIASSWQHAVQEDLAGALTFSTGGSSSVRGYEPGFANGDDGYHYNVEAHYNGLNAW
;
A
#
# COMPACT_ATOMS: atom_id res chain seq x y z
N ASN A 1 -8.11 -1.80 33.57
CA ASN A 1 -7.49 -1.61 32.23
C ASN A 1 -6.71 -2.88 31.94
N SER A 2 -7.25 -3.73 31.07
CA SER A 2 -6.52 -4.87 30.53
C SER A 2 -5.62 -4.35 29.40
N ASN A 3 -4.29 -4.36 29.61
CA ASN A 3 -3.35 -4.04 28.55
C ASN A 3 -3.32 -5.22 27.58
N VAL A 4 -3.60 -4.95 26.32
CA VAL A 4 -3.41 -5.89 25.21
C VAL A 4 -2.03 -5.59 24.60
N GLU A 5 -1.20 -6.60 24.48
CA GLU A 5 0.09 -6.52 23.80
C GLU A 5 0.00 -7.29 22.48
N GLY A 6 0.46 -6.66 21.40
CA GLY A 6 0.54 -7.27 20.08
C GLY A 6 1.98 -7.33 19.60
N LYS A 7 2.35 -8.44 18.95
CA LYS A 7 3.60 -8.61 18.24
C LYS A 7 3.30 -9.05 16.81
N SER A 8 4.01 -8.45 15.84
CA SER A 8 3.88 -8.84 14.44
C SER A 8 5.25 -8.84 13.79
N ASP A 9 5.57 -9.95 13.14
CA ASP A 9 6.79 -10.12 12.34
C ASP A 9 6.38 -10.37 10.89
N ARG A 10 7.09 -9.74 9.93
CA ARG A 10 6.84 -9.90 8.50
C ARG A 10 8.13 -10.12 7.74
N ILE A 11 8.09 -11.07 6.82
CA ILE A 11 9.13 -11.31 5.83
C ILE A 11 8.52 -11.10 4.46
N SER A 12 9.16 -10.34 3.58
CA SER A 12 8.71 -10.14 2.20
C SER A 12 9.85 -10.33 1.21
N LEU A 13 9.48 -10.77 0.01
CA LEU A 13 10.34 -10.85 -1.16
C LEU A 13 9.61 -10.19 -2.32
N ASP A 14 10.24 -9.17 -2.89
CA ASP A 14 9.68 -8.40 -3.99
C ASP A 14 10.66 -8.43 -5.16
N SER A 15 10.13 -8.57 -6.37
CA SER A 15 10.89 -8.63 -7.62
C SER A 15 10.21 -7.79 -8.69
N SER A 16 11.01 -7.16 -9.52
CA SER A 16 10.53 -6.45 -10.70
C SER A 16 11.34 -6.84 -11.93
N TYR A 17 10.66 -6.99 -13.04
CA TYR A 17 11.26 -7.28 -14.34
C TYR A 17 10.91 -6.17 -15.34
N LEU A 18 11.92 -5.53 -15.90
CA LEU A 18 11.76 -4.52 -16.94
C LEU A 18 11.37 -5.21 -18.25
N ALA A 19 10.09 -5.15 -18.60
CA ALA A 19 9.55 -5.81 -19.78
C ALA A 19 9.75 -5.00 -21.06
N LEU A 20 9.55 -3.68 -20.97
CA LEU A 20 9.70 -2.75 -22.10
C LEU A 20 10.27 -1.43 -21.60
N SER A 21 11.14 -0.81 -22.41
CA SER A 21 11.63 0.54 -22.12
C SER A 21 12.03 1.29 -23.37
N ASN A 22 11.82 2.60 -23.34
CA ASN A 22 12.40 3.57 -24.25
C ASN A 22 12.59 4.91 -23.53
N ASP A 23 12.94 5.97 -24.25
CA ASP A 23 13.20 7.30 -23.66
C ASP A 23 11.95 7.98 -23.05
N LEU A 24 10.75 7.51 -23.41
CA LEU A 24 9.47 8.12 -22.99
C LEU A 24 8.69 7.27 -21.99
N TYR A 25 8.95 5.98 -21.96
CA TYR A 25 8.24 5.08 -21.03
C TYR A 25 9.03 3.84 -20.68
N TRP A 26 8.71 3.24 -19.54
CA TRP A 26 9.11 1.88 -19.20
C TRP A 26 7.97 1.14 -18.51
N LEU A 27 7.90 -0.16 -18.76
CA LEU A 27 6.95 -1.09 -18.19
C LEU A 27 7.68 -2.14 -17.39
N ASN A 28 7.31 -2.26 -16.11
CA ASN A 28 7.78 -3.32 -15.22
C ASN A 28 6.67 -4.32 -14.96
N ILE A 29 7.01 -5.59 -14.93
CA ILE A 29 6.18 -6.65 -14.34
C ILE A 29 6.64 -6.83 -12.89
N LEU A 30 5.70 -6.88 -11.99
CA LEU A 30 5.93 -6.93 -10.55
C LEU A 30 5.45 -8.28 -10.02
N LEU A 31 6.28 -8.89 -9.19
CA LEU A 31 5.97 -10.14 -8.49
C LEU A 31 6.47 -10.04 -7.07
N GLY A 32 5.69 -10.49 -6.13
CA GLY A 32 6.15 -10.52 -4.76
C GLY A 32 5.29 -11.38 -3.87
N GLY A 33 5.81 -11.63 -2.67
CA GLY A 33 5.11 -12.35 -1.65
C GLY A 33 5.58 -11.95 -0.27
N SER A 34 4.72 -12.14 0.71
CA SER A 34 5.07 -11.92 2.09
C SER A 34 4.41 -12.93 3.00
N TYR A 35 5.07 -13.20 4.09
CA TYR A 35 4.54 -13.98 5.19
C TYR A 35 4.53 -13.11 6.44
N THR A 36 3.36 -12.97 7.04
CA THR A 36 3.15 -12.20 8.27
C THR A 36 2.68 -13.14 9.37
N TRP A 37 3.31 -13.07 10.50
CA TRP A 37 2.87 -13.72 11.71
C TRP A 37 2.59 -12.66 12.77
N SER A 38 1.37 -12.69 13.31
CA SER A 38 0.90 -11.74 14.29
C SER A 38 0.29 -12.47 15.48
N GLU A 39 0.65 -12.04 16.68
CA GLU A 39 0.16 -12.58 17.94
C GLU A 39 -0.34 -11.44 18.81
N SER A 40 -1.53 -11.61 19.40
CA SER A 40 -2.08 -10.69 20.40
C SER A 40 -2.37 -11.44 21.68
N SER A 41 -1.98 -10.86 22.81
CA SER A 41 -2.18 -11.43 24.14
C SER A 41 -2.63 -10.36 25.14
N VAL A 42 -3.44 -10.77 26.13
CA VAL A 42 -3.68 -9.95 27.33
C VAL A 42 -2.54 -10.20 28.30
N VAL A 43 -1.97 -9.12 28.83
CA VAL A 43 -0.85 -9.17 29.77
C VAL A 43 -1.11 -10.20 30.86
N LYS A 44 -0.26 -11.23 30.87
CA LYS A 44 -0.16 -12.33 31.83
C LYS A 44 -1.17 -13.48 31.77
N SER A 45 -2.12 -13.57 30.83
CA SER A 45 -3.15 -14.60 30.99
C SER A 45 -3.46 -15.48 29.79
N ALA A 46 -3.66 -14.98 28.59
CA ALA A 46 -4.01 -15.83 27.44
C ALA A 46 -3.70 -15.17 26.10
N LYS A 47 -3.30 -15.98 25.12
CA LYS A 47 -3.33 -15.58 23.72
C LYS A 47 -4.78 -15.32 23.30
N ILE A 48 -5.03 -14.17 22.70
CA ILE A 48 -6.35 -13.80 22.19
C ILE A 48 -6.46 -14.12 20.72
N SER A 49 -5.35 -13.95 19.99
CA SER A 49 -5.31 -14.15 18.55
C SER A 49 -3.91 -14.57 18.12
N GLU A 50 -3.83 -15.54 17.22
CA GLU A 50 -2.61 -15.89 16.50
C GLU A 50 -2.98 -16.00 15.03
N LEU A 51 -2.50 -15.04 14.24
CA LEU A 51 -2.85 -14.88 12.83
C LEU A 51 -1.61 -15.08 11.96
N LYS A 52 -1.71 -15.94 10.96
CA LYS A 52 -0.69 -16.14 9.92
C LYS A 52 -1.29 -15.78 8.59
N ILE A 53 -0.61 -14.92 7.84
CA ILE A 53 -1.05 -14.46 6.53
C ILE A 53 0.07 -14.68 5.53
N SER A 54 -0.19 -15.50 4.53
CA SER A 54 0.67 -15.65 3.36
C SER A 54 0.06 -14.83 2.23
N GLN A 55 0.79 -13.83 1.75
CA GLN A 55 0.36 -13.00 0.63
C GLN A 55 1.23 -13.25 -0.59
N PHE A 56 0.62 -13.25 -1.74
CA PHE A 56 1.28 -13.24 -3.04
C PHE A 56 0.64 -12.20 -3.94
N TYR A 57 1.45 -11.48 -4.71
CA TYR A 57 0.92 -10.53 -5.69
C TYR A 57 1.66 -10.63 -7.02
N THR A 58 0.94 -10.30 -8.07
CA THR A 58 1.48 -9.99 -9.39
C THR A 58 0.89 -8.68 -9.87
N GLY A 59 1.65 -7.95 -10.67
CA GLY A 59 1.20 -6.65 -11.16
C GLY A 59 2.03 -6.11 -12.29
N ALA A 60 1.64 -4.92 -12.73
CA ALA A 60 2.37 -4.17 -13.73
C ALA A 60 2.49 -2.70 -13.28
N GLN A 61 3.60 -2.10 -13.61
CA GLN A 61 3.84 -0.68 -13.43
C GLN A 61 4.26 -0.06 -14.75
N ILE A 62 3.53 0.96 -15.18
CA ILE A 62 3.92 1.81 -16.30
C ILE A 62 4.38 3.16 -15.79
N ASN A 63 5.51 3.62 -16.32
CA ASN A 63 6.04 4.94 -16.04
C ASN A 63 6.17 5.68 -17.38
N LEU A 64 5.66 6.90 -17.41
CA LEU A 64 5.70 7.79 -18.56
C LEU A 64 6.54 9.02 -18.22
N LEU A 65 7.40 9.43 -19.12
CA LEU A 65 8.31 10.55 -18.93
C LEU A 65 8.13 11.58 -20.04
N GLY A 66 7.84 12.81 -19.65
CA GLY A 66 7.87 13.96 -20.54
C GLY A 66 8.93 14.98 -20.09
N SER A 67 9.14 16.04 -20.88
CA SER A 67 10.17 17.05 -20.57
C SER A 67 9.95 17.76 -19.23
N PHE A 68 8.71 17.87 -18.79
CA PHE A 68 8.33 18.61 -17.57
C PHE A 68 7.43 17.82 -16.64
N TRP A 69 7.10 16.59 -16.95
CA TRP A 69 6.21 15.75 -16.16
C TRP A 69 6.66 14.28 -16.16
N GLN A 70 6.26 13.60 -15.12
CA GLN A 70 6.38 12.15 -14.98
C GLN A 70 5.08 11.60 -14.41
N VAL A 71 4.62 10.47 -14.93
CA VAL A 71 3.46 9.73 -14.44
C VAL A 71 3.85 8.30 -14.18
N SER A 72 3.41 7.75 -13.06
CA SER A 72 3.55 6.33 -12.71
C SER A 72 2.18 5.78 -12.35
N LEU A 73 1.85 4.62 -12.90
CA LEU A 73 0.66 3.85 -12.57
C LEU A 73 1.06 2.40 -12.30
N SER A 74 0.69 1.91 -11.14
CA SER A 74 0.87 0.51 -10.75
C SER A 74 -0.48 -0.15 -10.49
N GLN A 75 -0.63 -1.39 -10.92
CA GLN A 75 -1.82 -2.19 -10.67
C GLN A 75 -1.39 -3.60 -10.23
N TYR A 76 -2.00 -4.10 -9.15
CA TYR A 76 -1.67 -5.38 -8.54
C TYR A 76 -2.92 -6.24 -8.37
N ILE A 77 -2.76 -7.52 -8.58
CA ILE A 77 -3.69 -8.57 -8.14
C ILE A 77 -3.02 -9.26 -6.97
N ASN A 78 -3.67 -9.25 -5.83
CA ASN A 78 -3.17 -9.83 -4.59
C ASN A 78 -4.04 -11.01 -4.19
N TYR A 79 -3.38 -12.06 -3.79
CA TYR A 79 -3.98 -13.23 -3.15
C TYR A 79 -3.41 -13.34 -1.73
N ALA A 80 -4.26 -13.57 -0.75
CA ALA A 80 -3.84 -13.82 0.62
C ALA A 80 -4.51 -15.08 1.16
N ALA A 81 -3.71 -15.98 1.73
CA ALA A 81 -4.19 -17.12 2.51
C ALA A 81 -4.06 -16.78 4.00
N ILE A 82 -5.13 -16.97 4.75
CA ILE A 82 -5.25 -16.61 6.15
C ILE A 82 -5.39 -17.89 6.98
N GLN A 83 -4.60 -18.01 8.02
CA GLN A 83 -4.74 -19.04 9.04
C GLN A 83 -4.81 -18.38 10.41
N ASN A 84 -5.92 -18.56 11.11
CA ASN A 84 -6.05 -18.19 12.51
C ASN A 84 -6.08 -19.47 13.34
N LEU A 85 -5.18 -19.59 14.31
CA LEU A 85 -5.04 -20.81 15.10
C LEU A 85 -5.99 -20.87 16.29
N LEU A 86 -6.70 -19.80 16.61
CA LEU A 86 -7.58 -19.69 17.76
C LEU A 86 -9.06 -19.49 17.39
N VAL A 87 -9.34 -18.91 16.24
CA VAL A 87 -10.69 -18.64 15.76
C VAL A 87 -10.70 -18.89 14.27
N ASP A 88 -11.65 -19.64 13.74
CA ASP A 88 -11.81 -19.83 12.31
C ASP A 88 -12.10 -18.46 11.67
N PRO A 89 -11.26 -18.01 10.72
CA PRO A 89 -11.53 -16.77 10.00
C PRO A 89 -12.77 -16.97 9.11
N PRO A 90 -13.51 -15.91 8.80
CA PRO A 90 -14.65 -16.00 7.89
C PRO A 90 -14.24 -16.45 6.49
N TYR A 91 -12.98 -16.24 6.12
CA TYR A 91 -12.40 -16.65 4.83
C TYR A 91 -10.97 -17.17 5.03
N ASP A 92 -10.67 -18.29 4.36
CA ASP A 92 -9.31 -18.84 4.30
C ASP A 92 -8.48 -18.14 3.22
N GLU A 93 -9.15 -17.57 2.22
CA GLU A 93 -8.54 -16.97 1.04
C GLU A 93 -9.19 -15.61 0.73
N VAL A 94 -8.35 -14.64 0.38
CA VAL A 94 -8.77 -13.28 0.03
C VAL A 94 -8.13 -12.85 -1.28
N HIS A 95 -8.95 -12.27 -2.15
CA HIS A 95 -8.52 -11.66 -3.41
C HIS A 95 -8.71 -10.16 -3.35
N MET A 96 -7.66 -9.41 -3.70
CA MET A 96 -7.68 -7.96 -3.68
C MET A 96 -7.06 -7.38 -4.95
N PHE A 97 -7.66 -6.29 -5.42
CA PHE A 97 -7.08 -5.43 -6.46
C PHE A 97 -6.55 -4.18 -5.78
N LYS A 98 -5.28 -3.88 -6.01
CA LYS A 98 -4.62 -2.69 -5.44
C LYS A 98 -3.96 -1.90 -6.55
N GLY A 99 -3.87 -0.61 -6.37
CA GLY A 99 -3.13 0.20 -7.32
C GLY A 99 -2.65 1.51 -6.70
N ASP A 100 -1.63 2.05 -7.36
CA ASP A 100 -1.02 3.33 -7.02
C ASP A 100 -0.87 4.17 -8.28
N PHE A 101 -1.13 5.45 -8.13
CA PHE A 101 -0.91 6.45 -9.17
C PHE A 101 -0.09 7.59 -8.58
N SER A 102 0.88 8.07 -9.36
CA SER A 102 1.55 9.33 -9.05
C SER A 102 1.84 10.12 -10.32
N ALA A 103 1.72 11.41 -10.21
CA ALA A 103 2.09 12.34 -11.28
C ALA A 103 2.82 13.53 -10.68
N VAL A 104 3.94 13.91 -11.27
CA VAL A 104 4.70 15.11 -10.95
C VAL A 104 4.80 15.96 -12.19
N SER A 105 4.52 17.25 -12.08
CA SER A 105 4.67 18.19 -13.17
C SER A 105 5.34 19.48 -12.70
N ARG A 106 6.32 19.97 -13.47
CA ARG A 106 6.93 21.28 -13.29
C ARG A 106 6.30 22.29 -14.25
N ILE A 107 6.08 23.50 -13.75
CA ILE A 107 5.68 24.62 -14.61
C ILE A 107 6.95 25.24 -15.18
N PRO A 108 7.16 25.21 -16.54
CA PRO A 108 8.36 25.80 -17.14
C PRO A 108 8.53 27.26 -16.73
N HIS A 109 9.74 27.67 -16.44
CA HIS A 109 10.14 29.01 -16.02
C HIS A 109 9.59 29.49 -14.67
N TRP A 110 8.87 28.64 -13.94
CA TRP A 110 8.38 28.95 -12.59
C TRP A 110 9.03 28.01 -11.58
N PRO A 111 9.40 28.51 -10.39
CA PRO A 111 9.95 27.66 -9.34
C PRO A 111 8.85 26.87 -8.61
N VAL A 112 7.90 26.33 -9.37
CA VAL A 112 6.74 25.60 -8.85
C VAL A 112 6.62 24.24 -9.53
N TYR A 113 6.33 23.21 -8.75
CA TYR A 113 5.93 21.92 -9.25
C TYR A 113 4.71 21.41 -8.48
N GLY A 114 3.89 20.64 -9.17
CA GLY A 114 2.72 19.95 -8.61
C GLY A 114 2.97 18.46 -8.49
N LEU A 115 2.39 17.84 -7.46
CA LEU A 115 2.37 16.41 -7.26
C LEU A 115 0.94 15.96 -7.01
N ILE A 116 0.54 14.88 -7.66
CA ILE A 116 -0.69 14.14 -7.38
C ILE A 116 -0.30 12.70 -7.09
N ALA A 117 -0.79 12.15 -6.00
CA ALA A 117 -0.60 10.75 -5.65
C ALA A 117 -1.92 10.17 -5.16
N SER A 118 -2.16 8.91 -5.47
CA SER A 118 -3.37 8.21 -5.06
C SER A 118 -3.07 6.73 -4.90
N SER A 119 -3.72 6.09 -3.95
CA SER A 119 -3.71 4.64 -3.79
C SER A 119 -5.13 4.14 -3.56
N TRP A 120 -5.39 2.92 -4.02
CA TRP A 120 -6.69 2.28 -3.86
C TRP A 120 -6.56 0.78 -3.62
N GLN A 121 -7.57 0.24 -2.99
CA GLN A 121 -7.79 -1.18 -2.79
C GLN A 121 -9.26 -1.52 -3.00
N HIS A 122 -9.52 -2.63 -3.67
CA HIS A 122 -10.82 -3.28 -3.73
C HIS A 122 -10.64 -4.76 -3.38
N ALA A 123 -11.36 -5.21 -2.37
CA ALA A 123 -11.40 -6.61 -1.96
C ALA A 123 -12.64 -7.30 -2.51
N VAL A 124 -12.51 -8.58 -2.83
CA VAL A 124 -13.65 -9.40 -3.28
C VAL A 124 -14.46 -9.88 -2.08
N GLN A 125 -13.79 -10.08 -0.94
CA GLN A 125 -14.40 -10.52 0.32
C GLN A 125 -14.60 -9.32 1.26
N GLU A 126 -15.64 -9.38 2.08
CA GLU A 126 -15.94 -8.42 3.15
C GLU A 126 -15.38 -8.93 4.49
N ASP A 127 -15.29 -8.06 5.48
CA ASP A 127 -14.80 -8.36 6.84
C ASP A 127 -13.36 -8.91 6.87
N LEU A 128 -12.45 -8.25 6.16
CA LEU A 128 -11.05 -8.63 6.10
C LEU A 128 -10.36 -8.54 7.47
N ALA A 129 -9.42 -9.43 7.70
CA ALA A 129 -8.50 -9.29 8.82
C ALA A 129 -7.78 -7.93 8.74
N GLY A 130 -7.65 -7.22 9.88
CA GLY A 130 -7.13 -5.85 9.93
C GLY A 130 -5.77 -5.64 9.25
N ALA A 131 -4.93 -6.68 9.16
CA ALA A 131 -3.67 -6.64 8.41
C ALA A 131 -3.84 -6.59 6.87
N LEU A 132 -5.04 -6.87 6.35
CA LEU A 132 -5.38 -6.85 4.92
C LEU A 132 -6.26 -5.67 4.55
N THR A 133 -6.82 -4.95 5.51
CA THR A 133 -7.66 -3.77 5.25
C THR A 133 -6.85 -2.63 4.63
N PHE A 134 -7.54 -1.83 3.82
CA PHE A 134 -7.01 -0.55 3.37
C PHE A 134 -7.01 0.43 4.55
N SER A 135 -5.84 0.99 4.82
CA SER A 135 -5.67 1.91 5.95
C SER A 135 -5.25 3.28 5.45
N THR A 136 -5.83 4.33 5.99
CA THR A 136 -5.50 5.71 5.68
C THR A 136 -5.24 6.52 6.95
N GLY A 137 -4.50 7.60 6.81
CA GLY A 137 -4.01 8.45 7.90
C GLY A 137 -2.48 8.41 7.99
N GLY A 138 -1.91 9.39 8.66
CA GLY A 138 -0.47 9.54 8.80
C GLY A 138 0.19 10.29 7.65
N SER A 139 1.51 10.43 7.76
CA SER A 139 2.31 11.26 6.84
C SER A 139 2.37 10.77 5.40
N SER A 140 2.12 9.49 5.18
CA SER A 140 2.21 8.85 3.86
C SER A 140 0.89 8.83 3.08
N SER A 141 -0.23 9.13 3.73
CA SER A 141 -1.55 9.13 3.09
C SER A 141 -2.29 10.44 3.33
N VAL A 142 -3.04 10.57 4.41
CA VAL A 142 -3.80 11.80 4.73
C VAL A 142 -3.12 12.51 5.89
N ARG A 143 -2.36 13.55 5.60
CA ARG A 143 -1.64 14.35 6.60
C ARG A 143 -2.61 15.02 7.56
N GLY A 144 -2.23 15.11 8.83
CA GLY A 144 -3.06 15.70 9.89
C GLY A 144 -3.96 14.72 10.63
N TYR A 145 -4.02 13.46 10.18
CA TYR A 145 -4.67 12.37 10.88
C TYR A 145 -3.65 11.36 11.38
N GLU A 146 -3.96 10.65 12.45
CA GLU A 146 -3.13 9.55 12.96
C GLU A 146 -3.08 8.38 11.97
N PRO A 147 -1.98 7.60 11.93
CA PRO A 147 -1.92 6.37 11.15
C PRO A 147 -3.07 5.43 11.53
N GLY A 148 -3.79 4.89 10.53
CA GLY A 148 -4.94 4.02 10.77
C GLY A 148 -6.21 4.74 11.18
N PHE A 149 -6.31 6.05 10.94
CA PHE A 149 -7.52 6.85 11.24
C PHE A 149 -8.80 6.26 10.64
N ALA A 150 -8.72 5.74 9.42
CA ALA A 150 -9.80 4.99 8.80
C ALA A 150 -9.26 3.71 8.16
N ASN A 151 -10.01 2.62 8.35
CA ASN A 151 -9.72 1.31 7.79
C ASN A 151 -10.99 0.74 7.16
N GLY A 152 -10.82 -0.01 6.08
CA GLY A 152 -11.91 -0.69 5.39
C GLY A 152 -11.39 -1.75 4.45
N ASP A 153 -12.25 -2.64 3.98
CA ASP A 153 -11.90 -3.67 3.01
C ASP A 153 -11.60 -3.04 1.66
N ASP A 154 -12.41 -2.04 1.30
CA ASP A 154 -12.24 -1.17 0.16
C ASP A 154 -11.83 0.22 0.60
N GLY A 155 -11.06 0.90 -0.25
CA GLY A 155 -10.70 2.28 0.03
C GLY A 155 -9.87 2.93 -1.06
N TYR A 156 -9.83 4.23 -0.99
CA TYR A 156 -8.91 5.04 -1.79
C TYR A 156 -8.52 6.30 -1.01
N HIS A 157 -7.35 6.80 -1.30
CA HIS A 157 -6.96 8.15 -0.92
C HIS A 157 -6.24 8.84 -2.07
N TYR A 158 -6.24 10.15 -2.06
CA TYR A 158 -5.46 10.95 -2.98
C TYR A 158 -4.85 12.15 -2.25
N ASN A 159 -3.67 12.56 -2.71
CA ASN A 159 -2.96 13.74 -2.25
C ASN A 159 -2.70 14.64 -3.45
N VAL A 160 -2.90 15.94 -3.26
CA VAL A 160 -2.55 16.97 -4.24
C VAL A 160 -1.68 17.99 -3.54
N GLU A 161 -0.49 18.23 -4.07
CA GLU A 161 0.48 19.12 -3.48
C GLU A 161 1.00 20.11 -4.52
N ALA A 162 1.22 21.35 -4.09
CA ALA A 162 1.94 22.35 -4.85
C ALA A 162 3.16 22.76 -4.05
N HIS A 163 4.34 22.71 -4.67
CA HIS A 163 5.60 23.01 -4.04
C HIS A 163 6.25 24.22 -4.71
N TYR A 164 6.76 25.15 -3.89
CA TYR A 164 7.50 26.30 -4.33
C TYR A 164 8.99 26.14 -3.95
N ASN A 165 9.87 26.16 -4.93
CA ASN A 165 11.31 25.99 -4.76
C ASN A 165 12.07 27.31 -4.98
N GLY A 166 11.68 28.34 -4.23
CA GLY A 166 12.17 29.72 -4.43
C GLY A 166 13.60 30.02 -3.99
N LEU A 167 14.26 29.08 -3.28
CA LEU A 167 15.60 29.32 -2.73
C LEU A 167 16.75 28.75 -3.58
N ASN A 168 16.51 27.99 -4.62
CA ASN A 168 17.54 27.34 -5.46
C ASN A 168 17.45 27.74 -6.93
N ALA A 169 16.91 28.90 -7.24
CA ALA A 169 16.87 29.43 -8.62
C ALA A 169 18.12 30.29 -8.90
N TRP A 170 19.33 29.69 -8.69
CA TRP A 170 20.60 30.30 -9.13
C TRP A 170 21.44 29.24 -9.83
#